data_591b36eed388f5cdb368975a137f7805
#
_entry.id   591b36eed388f5cdb368975a137f7805
#
_cell.length_a   1.000
_cell.length_b   1.000
_cell.length_c   1.000
_cell.angle_alpha   90.00
_cell.angle_beta   90.00
_cell.angle_gamma   90.00
#
_symmetry.space_group_name_H-M   'P 1'
#
loop_
_entity.id
_entity.type
_entity.pdbx_description
1 polymer ?
#
loop_
_entity_poly.entity_id
_entity_poly.type
_entity_poly.pdbx_seq_one_letter_code
_entity_poly.pdbx_strand_id
1 'polypeptide(L)'
;MKISEIYAMLDSIAPFDLQESWDNSGLIIGSMNDEFDSITLSLDLDSSLIAQAKPRTLFITHHPLIFKGLKSINSSEYPANLIKDMIKKDISLISMHTNLFKTALS
;
A
#
# COMPACT_ATOMS: atom_id res chain seq x y z
N MET A 1 -1.19 -6.48 -15.37
CA MET A 1 -2.45 -6.40 -14.59
C MET A 1 -2.60 -5.00 -14.03
N LYS A 2 -3.79 -4.46 -14.06
CA LYS A 2 -4.06 -3.13 -13.49
C LYS A 2 -4.31 -3.22 -11.99
N ILE A 3 -3.94 -2.17 -11.28
CA ILE A 3 -4.19 -2.08 -9.83
C ILE A 3 -5.69 -2.20 -9.53
N SER A 4 -6.56 -1.62 -10.36
CA SER A 4 -8.01 -1.74 -10.19
C SER A 4 -8.49 -3.20 -10.15
N GLU A 5 -7.86 -4.08 -10.91
CA GLU A 5 -8.23 -5.50 -10.96
C GLU A 5 -7.86 -6.23 -9.68
N ILE A 6 -6.61 -6.07 -9.20
CA ILE A 6 -6.20 -6.69 -7.94
C ILE A 6 -6.93 -6.07 -6.75
N TYR A 7 -7.16 -4.76 -6.80
CA TYR A 7 -7.90 -4.06 -5.74
C TYR A 7 -9.32 -4.63 -5.58
N ALA A 8 -10.02 -4.85 -6.69
CA ALA A 8 -11.36 -5.45 -6.67
C ALA A 8 -11.35 -6.86 -6.09
N MET A 9 -10.33 -7.66 -6.40
CA MET A 9 -10.16 -8.99 -5.81
C MET A 9 -9.96 -8.93 -4.30
N LEU A 10 -9.08 -8.03 -3.85
CA LEU A 10 -8.81 -7.86 -2.42
C LEU A 10 -10.05 -7.35 -1.67
N ASP A 11 -10.78 -6.44 -2.28
CA ASP A 11 -12.02 -5.91 -1.71
C ASP A 11 -13.10 -6.98 -1.57
N SER A 12 -13.16 -7.94 -2.51
CA SER A 12 -14.10 -9.05 -2.43
C SER A 12 -13.75 -10.04 -1.31
N ILE A 13 -12.46 -10.17 -0.98
CA ILE A 13 -11.99 -11.08 0.07
C ILE A 13 -12.11 -10.43 1.44
N ALA A 14 -11.70 -9.18 1.57
CA ALA A 14 -11.70 -8.41 2.80
C ALA A 14 -12.14 -6.97 2.51
N PRO A 15 -13.45 -6.69 2.48
CA PRO A 15 -13.95 -5.38 2.06
C PRO A 15 -13.29 -4.23 2.82
N PHE A 16 -12.75 -3.26 2.06
CA PHE A 16 -12.07 -2.10 2.65
C PHE A 16 -13.01 -1.25 3.52
N ASP A 17 -14.31 -1.26 3.22
CA ASP A 17 -15.32 -0.55 4.01
C ASP A 17 -15.46 -1.08 5.44
N LEU A 18 -14.99 -2.29 5.70
CA LEU A 18 -15.02 -2.88 7.04
C LEU A 18 -13.94 -2.33 7.97
N GLN A 19 -13.00 -1.56 7.45
CA GLN A 19 -11.92 -1.02 8.27
C GLN A 19 -12.45 -0.10 9.36
N GLU A 20 -11.68 0.01 10.46
CA GLU A 20 -11.97 0.97 11.52
C GLU A 20 -11.90 2.40 11.00
N SER A 21 -12.68 3.30 11.61
CA SER A 21 -12.75 4.70 11.16
C SER A 21 -11.41 5.44 11.27
N TRP A 22 -10.53 5.00 12.17
CA TRP A 22 -9.21 5.59 12.37
C TRP A 22 -8.14 5.01 11.45
N ASP A 23 -8.45 3.96 10.70
CA ASP A 23 -7.50 3.24 9.86
C ASP A 23 -7.35 3.88 8.48
N ASN A 24 -6.30 3.48 7.77
CA ASN A 24 -6.04 3.89 6.40
C ASN A 24 -5.66 2.69 5.54
N SER A 25 -6.61 1.76 5.36
CA SER A 25 -6.48 0.65 4.43
C SER A 25 -6.97 1.06 3.05
N GLY A 26 -6.38 0.50 2.00
CA GLY A 26 -6.74 0.77 0.62
C GLY A 26 -5.52 1.06 -0.24
N LEU A 27 -5.73 1.75 -1.35
CA LEU A 27 -4.65 2.20 -2.21
C LEU A 27 -3.97 3.43 -1.60
N ILE A 28 -2.74 3.25 -1.17
CA ILE A 28 -1.98 4.28 -0.46
C ILE A 28 -1.10 5.07 -1.42
N ILE A 29 -0.43 4.39 -2.35
CA ILE A 29 0.44 5.02 -3.35
C ILE A 29 0.14 4.41 -4.70
N GLY A 30 -0.12 5.25 -5.70
CA GLY A 30 -0.38 4.83 -7.06
C GLY A 30 -1.75 5.26 -7.56
N SER A 31 -2.15 4.71 -8.69
CA SER A 31 -3.45 4.95 -9.31
C SER A 31 -4.10 3.64 -9.70
N MET A 32 -5.42 3.60 -9.64
CA MET A 32 -6.20 2.41 -10.05
C MET A 32 -5.92 2.01 -11.51
N ASN A 33 -5.53 2.97 -12.35
CA ASN A 33 -5.21 2.72 -13.75
C ASN A 33 -3.78 2.26 -14.00
N ASP A 34 -2.93 2.32 -12.98
CA ASP A 34 -1.53 1.87 -13.12
C ASP A 34 -1.47 0.36 -13.31
N GLU A 35 -0.46 -0.06 -14.06
CA GLU A 35 -0.15 -1.47 -14.23
C GLU A 35 1.06 -1.84 -13.37
N PHE A 36 1.08 -3.07 -12.90
CA PHE A 36 2.20 -3.61 -12.15
C PHE A 36 2.65 -4.93 -12.78
N ASP A 37 3.94 -5.25 -12.59
CA ASP A 37 4.56 -6.45 -13.17
C ASP A 37 4.79 -7.54 -12.13
N SER A 38 4.86 -7.18 -10.85
CA SER A 38 5.08 -8.13 -9.76
C SER A 38 4.43 -7.64 -8.47
N ILE A 39 4.19 -8.58 -7.56
CA ILE A 39 3.59 -8.31 -6.25
C ILE A 39 4.55 -8.79 -5.18
N THR A 40 4.72 -7.98 -4.13
CA THR A 40 5.46 -8.36 -2.93
C THR A 40 4.57 -8.14 -1.71
N LEU A 41 4.47 -9.15 -0.87
CA LEU A 41 3.72 -9.08 0.39
C LEU A 41 4.69 -8.85 1.54
N SER A 42 4.35 -7.94 2.44
CA SER A 42 5.13 -7.72 3.66
C SER A 42 4.25 -7.15 4.77
N LEU A 43 4.72 -7.24 6.02
CA LEU A 43 4.03 -6.60 7.13
C LEU A 43 4.22 -5.10 7.08
N ASP A 44 5.46 -4.67 6.90
CA ASP A 44 5.87 -3.27 6.85
C ASP A 44 6.79 -3.02 5.66
N LEU A 45 7.07 -1.76 5.39
CA LEU A 45 8.04 -1.33 4.40
C LEU A 45 9.24 -0.69 5.06
N ASP A 46 10.42 -0.93 4.48
CA ASP A 46 11.66 -0.23 4.83
C ASP A 46 12.45 0.10 3.58
N SER A 47 13.52 0.89 3.74
CA SER A 47 14.33 1.33 2.61
C SER A 47 15.03 0.16 1.89
N SER A 48 15.37 -0.90 2.63
CA SER A 48 16.02 -2.07 2.05
C SER A 48 15.08 -2.83 1.10
N LEU A 49 13.83 -3.06 1.51
CA LEU A 49 12.83 -3.70 0.67
C LEU A 49 12.57 -2.90 -0.61
N ILE A 50 12.46 -1.60 -0.47
CA ILE A 50 12.22 -0.71 -1.63
C ILE A 50 13.43 -0.71 -2.57
N ALA A 51 14.64 -0.66 -2.03
CA ALA A 51 15.87 -0.67 -2.83
C ALA A 51 16.03 -1.96 -3.64
N GLN A 52 15.60 -3.09 -3.09
CA GLN A 52 15.70 -4.40 -3.74
C GLN A 52 14.55 -4.66 -4.72
N ALA A 53 13.45 -3.94 -4.61
CA ALA A 53 12.28 -4.15 -5.46
C ALA A 53 12.55 -3.73 -6.89
N LYS A 54 11.99 -4.48 -7.83
CA LYS A 54 12.00 -4.09 -9.24
C LYS A 54 11.04 -2.93 -9.48
N PRO A 55 11.30 -2.08 -10.49
CA PRO A 55 10.33 -1.09 -10.91
C PRO A 55 8.97 -1.75 -11.21
N ARG A 56 7.89 -1.01 -11.01
CA ARG A 56 6.51 -1.46 -11.24
C ARG A 56 6.10 -2.64 -10.36
N THR A 57 6.67 -2.74 -9.17
CA THR A 57 6.21 -3.68 -8.15
C THR A 57 5.04 -3.08 -7.39
N LEU A 58 4.02 -3.90 -7.14
CA LEU A 58 2.96 -3.58 -6.19
C LEU A 58 3.29 -4.23 -4.86
N PHE A 59 3.44 -3.41 -3.81
CA PHE A 59 3.51 -3.92 -2.44
C PHE A 59 2.11 -4.01 -1.86
N ILE A 60 1.83 -5.13 -1.19
CA ILE A 60 0.64 -5.27 -0.37
C ILE A 60 1.13 -5.46 1.06
N THR A 61 0.85 -4.49 1.92
CA THR A 61 1.31 -4.51 3.31
C THR A 61 0.14 -4.63 4.28
N HIS A 62 0.42 -5.17 5.47
CA HIS A 62 -0.55 -5.20 6.54
C HIS A 62 -0.68 -3.82 7.21
N HIS A 63 0.45 -3.20 7.55
CA HIS A 63 0.44 -1.90 8.18
C HIS A 63 0.51 -0.78 7.13
N PRO A 64 -0.38 0.21 7.19
CA PRO A 64 -0.35 1.31 6.23
C PRO A 64 0.86 2.22 6.49
N LEU A 65 1.62 2.50 5.42
CA LEU A 65 2.78 3.40 5.50
C LEU A 65 2.36 4.82 5.89
N ILE A 66 1.25 5.29 5.32
CA ILE A 66 0.65 6.57 5.67
C ILE A 66 -0.52 6.30 6.59
N PHE A 67 -0.28 6.39 7.90
CA PHE A 67 -1.32 6.15 8.89
C PHE A 67 -2.13 7.41 9.18
N LYS A 68 -1.45 8.55 9.32
CA LYS A 68 -2.07 9.86 9.47
C LYS A 68 -1.83 10.69 8.24
N GLY A 69 -2.75 11.61 7.93
CA GLY A 69 -2.58 12.49 6.78
C GLY A 69 -1.27 13.27 6.83
N LEU A 70 -0.61 13.38 5.67
CA LEU A 70 0.64 14.11 5.54
C LEU A 70 0.35 15.61 5.42
N LYS A 71 1.12 16.42 6.14
CA LYS A 71 1.08 17.89 5.99
C LYS A 71 2.12 18.37 4.99
N SER A 72 3.15 17.58 4.76
CA SER A 72 4.22 17.88 3.81
C SER A 72 4.87 16.58 3.35
N ILE A 73 5.59 16.65 2.22
CA ILE A 73 6.42 15.55 1.74
C ILE A 73 7.87 15.99 1.89
N ASN A 74 8.38 15.93 3.12
CA ASN A 74 9.77 16.24 3.41
C ASN A 74 10.58 14.96 3.31
N SER A 75 11.38 14.83 2.24
CA SER A 75 12.11 13.60 1.94
C SER A 75 13.24 13.27 2.92
N SER A 76 13.50 14.15 3.88
CA SER A 76 14.44 13.86 4.99
C SER A 76 13.75 13.12 6.13
N GLU A 77 12.44 13.00 6.12
CA GLU A 77 11.65 12.44 7.21
C GLU A 77 10.87 11.20 6.76
N TYR A 78 10.64 10.29 7.71
CA TYR A 78 9.74 9.15 7.50
C TYR A 78 8.28 9.63 7.65
N PRO A 79 7.33 9.18 6.84
CA PRO A 79 7.48 8.20 5.76
C PRO A 79 7.79 8.80 4.39
N ALA A 80 7.95 10.12 4.28
CA ALA A 80 8.13 10.80 2.99
C ALA A 80 9.39 10.33 2.24
N ASN A 81 10.44 9.96 2.95
CA ASN A 81 11.65 9.42 2.34
C ASN A 81 11.37 8.11 1.57
N LEU A 82 10.56 7.23 2.14
CA LEU A 82 10.17 5.97 1.48
C LEU A 82 9.22 6.25 0.31
N ILE A 83 8.28 7.16 0.49
CA ILE A 83 7.32 7.54 -0.55
C ILE A 83 8.05 8.06 -1.79
N LYS A 84 9.04 8.91 -1.59
CA LYS A 84 9.84 9.46 -2.69
C LYS A 84 10.53 8.35 -3.48
N ASP A 85 11.17 7.40 -2.79
CA ASP A 85 11.87 6.30 -3.44
C ASP A 85 10.91 5.39 -4.19
N MET A 86 9.73 5.14 -3.63
CA MET A 86 8.70 4.33 -4.28
C MET A 86 8.19 4.98 -5.57
N ILE A 87 7.90 6.28 -5.52
CA ILE A 87 7.43 7.01 -6.70
C ILE A 87 8.47 6.99 -7.81
N LYS A 88 9.74 7.17 -7.48
CA LYS A 88 10.83 7.11 -8.46
C LYS A 88 10.93 5.77 -9.18
N LYS A 89 10.56 4.69 -8.54
CA LYS A 89 10.60 3.34 -9.11
C LYS A 89 9.26 2.87 -9.67
N ASP A 90 8.26 3.73 -9.71
CA ASP A 90 6.89 3.33 -10.07
C ASP A 90 6.35 2.19 -9.20
N ILE A 91 6.69 2.20 -7.93
CA ILE A 91 6.20 1.23 -6.95
C ILE A 91 4.88 1.74 -6.40
N SER A 92 3.90 0.84 -6.36
CA SER A 92 2.57 1.11 -5.80
C SER A 92 2.38 0.38 -4.48
N LEU A 93 1.45 0.83 -3.66
CA LEU A 93 1.19 0.28 -2.34
C LEU A 93 -0.30 0.19 -2.05
N ILE A 94 -0.74 -1.01 -1.69
CA ILE A 94 -2.05 -1.27 -1.09
C ILE A 94 -1.80 -1.79 0.32
N SER A 95 -2.56 -1.28 1.30
CA SER A 95 -2.51 -1.78 2.67
C SER A 95 -3.83 -2.42 3.06
N MET A 96 -3.75 -3.55 3.76
CA MET A 96 -4.90 -4.29 4.27
C MET A 96 -4.68 -4.52 5.76
N HIS A 97 -5.33 -3.73 6.59
CA HIS A 97 -5.11 -3.73 8.03
C HIS A 97 -6.36 -4.19 8.77
N THR A 98 -7.17 -3.26 9.28
CA THR A 98 -8.34 -3.64 10.08
C THR A 98 -9.48 -4.26 9.26
N ASN A 99 -9.56 -3.97 7.95
CA ASN A 99 -10.50 -4.66 7.07
C ASN A 99 -10.21 -6.17 7.02
N LEU A 100 -8.93 -6.55 6.95
CA LEU A 100 -8.51 -7.94 6.98
C LEU A 100 -8.82 -8.58 8.34
N PHE A 101 -8.55 -7.89 9.43
CA PHE A 101 -8.86 -8.33 10.78
C PHE A 101 -10.34 -8.63 10.94
N LYS A 102 -11.20 -7.71 10.56
CA LYS A 102 -12.64 -7.87 10.71
C LYS A 102 -13.17 -9.03 9.88
N THR A 103 -12.64 -9.23 8.69
CA THR A 103 -13.01 -10.36 7.83
C THR A 103 -12.60 -11.68 8.46
N ALA A 104 -11.40 -11.76 9.02
CA ALA A 104 -10.89 -12.98 9.65
C ALA A 104 -11.66 -13.34 10.94
N LEU A 105 -12.24 -12.35 11.62
CA LEU A 105 -12.99 -12.56 12.86
C LEU A 105 -14.48 -12.80 12.66
N SER A 106 -14.98 -12.57 11.47
CA SER A 106 -16.42 -12.74 11.18
C SER A 106 -16.84 -14.15 10.83
#